data_abac54c72358958842a8fde1491cf9cd
#
_entry.id   abac54c72358958842a8fde1491cf9cd
#
_cell.length_a   1.000
_cell.length_b   1.000
_cell.length_c   1.000
_cell.angle_alpha   90.00
_cell.angle_beta   90.00
_cell.angle_gamma   90.00
#
_symmetry.space_group_name_H-M   'P 1'
#
loop_
_entity.id
_entity.type
_entity.pdbx_description
1 polymer ?
#
loop_
_entity_poly.entity_id
_entity_poly.type
_entity_poly.pdbx_seq_one_letter_code
_entity_poly.pdbx_strand_id
1 'polypeptide(L)'
;FEIYLNIINKHSGYEKIINEYFNKTGKRYDERSKLEVYNNLKKKDNDIYVSMYPMAHLLSKNSNIFPLSGVSNVKSIHCNENGYYSQYLSDRHGFNNPDEEWDSDEIDFILIGDSYTHGACVNRPNDFASVLRKISNKNVLNLGFTGNGPLIEYATLKEYLNKKVKNVIWIYYAGNDLMELNRELKNSILTKYLDEKFSQNLISRQKEIDLLNKKIISQLVVDTNFQNIKKNSRLKYKILKFMQLDKTK
;
A
#
# COMPACT_ATOMS: atom_id res chain seq x y z
N PHE A 1 5.79 -35.15 8.15
CA PHE A 1 5.16 -34.97 9.47
C PHE A 1 5.21 -33.50 9.90
N GLU A 2 6.36 -32.82 9.86
CA GLU A 2 6.48 -31.38 10.18
C GLU A 2 5.65 -30.48 9.26
N ILE A 3 5.60 -30.76 7.95
CA ILE A 3 4.76 -30.02 6.99
C ILE A 3 3.28 -30.18 7.35
N TYR A 4 2.85 -31.38 7.75
CA TYR A 4 1.48 -31.68 8.14
C TYR A 4 1.11 -30.98 9.46
N LEU A 5 1.99 -30.99 10.46
CA LEU A 5 1.82 -30.26 11.73
C LEU A 5 1.77 -28.74 11.52
N ASN A 6 2.61 -28.20 10.62
CA ASN A 6 2.56 -26.78 10.27
C ASN A 6 1.25 -26.37 9.57
N ILE A 7 0.67 -27.25 8.75
CA ILE A 7 -0.64 -27.02 8.11
C ILE A 7 -1.75 -27.04 9.15
N ILE A 8 -1.77 -28.01 10.06
CA ILE A 8 -2.78 -28.14 11.14
C ILE A 8 -2.68 -26.93 12.10
N ASN A 9 -1.48 -26.57 12.54
CA ASN A 9 -1.27 -25.44 13.44
C ASN A 9 -1.68 -24.10 12.79
N LYS A 10 -1.45 -23.95 11.49
CA LYS A 10 -1.86 -22.77 10.74
C LYS A 10 -3.39 -22.70 10.58
N HIS A 11 -4.04 -23.85 10.38
CA HIS A 11 -5.51 -23.93 10.28
C HIS A 11 -6.18 -23.61 11.62
N SER A 12 -5.69 -24.19 12.72
CA SER A 12 -6.21 -23.93 14.06
C SER A 12 -6.05 -22.47 14.48
N GLY A 13 -4.94 -21.82 14.09
CA GLY A 13 -4.72 -20.39 14.35
C GLY A 13 -5.69 -19.49 13.60
N TYR A 14 -6.00 -19.83 12.35
CA TYR A 14 -6.94 -19.05 11.54
C TYR A 14 -8.40 -19.18 12.04
N GLU A 15 -8.84 -20.39 12.35
CA GLU A 15 -10.17 -20.62 12.95
C GLU A 15 -10.33 -19.89 14.29
N LYS A 16 -9.29 -19.84 15.09
CA LYS A 16 -9.29 -19.07 16.34
C LYS A 16 -9.52 -17.58 16.09
N ILE A 17 -8.83 -16.98 15.11
CA ILE A 17 -9.01 -15.56 14.73
C ILE A 17 -10.46 -15.29 14.28
N ILE A 18 -11.04 -16.17 13.45
CA ILE A 18 -12.43 -16.05 12.97
C ILE A 18 -13.41 -16.09 14.14
N ASN A 19 -13.23 -17.04 15.05
CA ASN A 19 -14.09 -17.19 16.22
C ASN A 19 -13.96 -16.02 17.20
N GLU A 20 -12.74 -15.54 17.45
CA GLU A 20 -12.50 -14.36 18.28
C GLU A 20 -13.12 -13.10 17.68
N TYR A 21 -13.03 -12.93 16.37
CA TYR A 21 -13.66 -11.81 15.67
C TYR A 21 -15.18 -11.87 15.82
N PHE A 22 -15.79 -13.05 15.58
CA PHE A 22 -17.23 -13.22 15.75
C PHE A 22 -17.68 -12.93 17.19
N ASN A 23 -16.98 -13.49 18.17
CA ASN A 23 -17.29 -13.29 19.59
C ASN A 23 -17.20 -11.82 20.02
N LYS A 24 -16.23 -11.06 19.46
CA LYS A 24 -16.03 -9.64 19.78
C LYS A 24 -17.00 -8.71 19.07
N THR A 25 -17.42 -9.05 17.85
CA THR A 25 -18.12 -8.09 16.98
C THR A 25 -19.56 -8.51 16.63
N GLY A 26 -19.92 -9.78 16.81
CA GLY A 26 -21.16 -10.38 16.31
C GLY A 26 -21.20 -10.50 14.78
N LYS A 27 -20.12 -10.20 14.07
CA LYS A 27 -20.04 -10.20 12.60
C LYS A 27 -19.24 -11.40 12.10
N ARG A 28 -19.57 -11.87 10.89
CA ARG A 28 -18.77 -12.90 10.21
C ARG A 28 -17.47 -12.28 9.67
N TYR A 29 -16.38 -13.00 9.82
CA TYR A 29 -15.10 -12.68 9.19
C TYR A 29 -15.26 -12.78 7.66
N ASP A 30 -14.73 -11.79 6.92
CA ASP A 30 -14.74 -11.86 5.45
C ASP A 30 -13.58 -12.75 4.97
N GLU A 31 -13.90 -13.99 4.65
CA GLU A 31 -12.94 -15.01 4.23
C GLU A 31 -12.63 -14.97 2.72
N ARG A 32 -13.29 -14.09 1.97
CA ARG A 32 -13.03 -13.96 0.54
C ARG A 32 -11.58 -13.52 0.29
N SER A 33 -11.00 -13.94 -0.82
CA SER A 33 -9.75 -13.35 -1.29
C SER A 33 -9.94 -11.88 -1.69
N LYS A 34 -8.88 -11.08 -1.66
CA LYS A 34 -8.93 -9.69 -2.12
C LYS A 34 -9.41 -9.59 -3.57
N LEU A 35 -9.04 -10.57 -4.43
CA LEU A 35 -9.49 -10.62 -5.81
C LEU A 35 -11.01 -10.84 -5.93
N GLU A 36 -11.59 -11.71 -5.12
CA GLU A 36 -13.04 -11.91 -5.09
C GLU A 36 -13.78 -10.64 -4.64
N VAL A 37 -13.28 -9.98 -3.60
CA VAL A 37 -13.82 -8.69 -3.14
C VAL A 37 -13.69 -7.64 -4.24
N TYR A 38 -12.52 -7.51 -4.87
CA TYR A 38 -12.31 -6.60 -5.99
C TYR A 38 -13.29 -6.86 -7.13
N ASN A 39 -13.42 -8.11 -7.59
CA ASN A 39 -14.31 -8.45 -8.69
C ASN A 39 -15.79 -8.17 -8.36
N ASN A 40 -16.20 -8.40 -7.12
CA ASN A 40 -17.57 -8.13 -6.66
C ASN A 40 -17.86 -6.62 -6.60
N LEU A 41 -16.92 -5.84 -6.11
CA LEU A 41 -17.08 -4.38 -6.00
C LEU A 41 -16.97 -3.70 -7.36
N LYS A 42 -16.05 -4.15 -8.23
CA LYS A 42 -15.84 -3.62 -9.57
C LYS A 42 -17.08 -3.72 -10.48
N LYS A 43 -17.94 -4.72 -10.24
CA LYS A 43 -19.24 -4.84 -10.95
C LYS A 43 -20.21 -3.71 -10.60
N LYS A 44 -20.03 -3.07 -9.43
CA LYS A 44 -20.94 -2.03 -8.93
C LYS A 44 -20.36 -0.62 -9.12
N ASP A 45 -19.05 -0.52 -9.14
CA ASP A 45 -18.34 0.75 -9.18
C ASP A 45 -17.05 0.58 -10.00
N ASN A 46 -16.98 1.32 -11.11
CA ASN A 46 -15.84 1.26 -12.01
C ASN A 46 -14.58 1.95 -11.46
N ASP A 47 -14.72 2.79 -10.43
CA ASP A 47 -13.59 3.54 -9.84
C ASP A 47 -13.01 2.86 -8.61
N ILE A 48 -13.24 1.55 -8.49
CA ILE A 48 -12.61 0.71 -7.47
C ILE A 48 -11.35 0.04 -8.03
N TYR A 49 -10.27 0.13 -7.26
CA TYR A 49 -8.99 -0.51 -7.55
C TYR A 49 -8.42 -1.21 -6.32
N VAL A 50 -7.51 -2.15 -6.54
CA VAL A 50 -6.67 -2.68 -5.47
C VAL A 50 -5.61 -1.64 -5.13
N SER A 51 -5.35 -1.40 -3.84
CA SER A 51 -4.26 -0.53 -3.41
C SER A 51 -2.94 -1.00 -4.02
N MET A 52 -2.33 -0.14 -4.85
CA MET A 52 -1.08 -0.43 -5.54
C MET A 52 0.08 0.10 -4.71
N TYR A 53 1.07 -0.73 -4.49
CA TYR A 53 2.25 -0.42 -3.69
C TYR A 53 3.43 -0.03 -4.57
N PRO A 54 4.21 1.01 -4.22
CA PRO A 54 5.39 1.41 -4.98
C PRO A 54 6.36 0.27 -5.24
N MET A 55 6.57 -0.63 -4.29
CA MET A 55 7.44 -1.79 -4.44
C MET A 55 7.06 -2.72 -5.62
N ALA A 56 5.82 -2.69 -6.10
CA ALA A 56 5.42 -3.49 -7.26
C ALA A 56 6.17 -3.06 -8.54
N HIS A 57 6.60 -1.80 -8.60
CA HIS A 57 7.36 -1.24 -9.72
C HIS A 57 8.84 -1.68 -9.74
N LEU A 58 9.36 -2.30 -8.66
CA LEU A 58 10.68 -2.93 -8.68
C LEU A 58 10.81 -4.03 -9.73
N LEU A 59 9.68 -4.56 -10.22
CA LEU A 59 9.64 -5.55 -11.33
C LEU A 59 9.59 -4.92 -12.73
N SER A 60 9.32 -3.63 -12.82
CA SER A 60 9.13 -2.93 -14.11
C SER A 60 10.49 -2.58 -14.69
N LYS A 61 10.91 -3.28 -15.75
CA LYS A 61 12.24 -3.10 -16.36
C LYS A 61 12.32 -1.93 -17.34
N ASN A 62 11.20 -1.44 -17.89
CA ASN A 62 11.16 -0.51 -19.03
C ASN A 62 10.36 0.77 -18.74
N SER A 63 10.27 1.19 -17.48
CA SER A 63 9.64 2.46 -17.14
C SER A 63 10.73 3.54 -16.97
N ASN A 64 10.46 4.73 -17.50
CA ASN A 64 11.29 5.92 -17.28
C ASN A 64 10.88 6.71 -16.04
N ILE A 65 9.85 6.22 -15.32
CA ILE A 65 9.49 6.70 -13.97
C ILE A 65 9.33 5.52 -13.02
N PHE A 66 9.51 5.81 -11.74
CA PHE A 66 9.19 4.90 -10.64
C PHE A 66 8.07 5.54 -9.81
N PRO A 67 6.81 5.08 -9.92
CA PRO A 67 5.71 5.58 -9.12
C PRO A 67 5.96 5.41 -7.63
N LEU A 68 5.75 6.46 -6.86
CA LEU A 68 5.91 6.49 -5.40
C LEU A 68 4.57 6.56 -4.67
N SER A 69 3.46 6.55 -5.42
CA SER A 69 2.11 6.60 -4.89
C SER A 69 1.17 5.66 -5.65
N GLY A 70 -0.07 5.51 -5.14
CA GLY A 70 -1.12 4.70 -5.75
C GLY A 70 -1.86 5.40 -6.90
N VAL A 71 -3.04 4.87 -7.23
CA VAL A 71 -3.97 5.51 -8.18
C VAL A 71 -4.70 6.64 -7.48
N SER A 72 -4.77 7.81 -8.11
CA SER A 72 -5.39 9.00 -7.55
C SER A 72 -6.93 8.98 -7.64
N ASN A 73 -7.60 9.61 -6.67
CA ASN A 73 -9.05 9.85 -6.64
C ASN A 73 -9.92 8.60 -6.87
N VAL A 74 -9.51 7.45 -6.34
CA VAL A 74 -10.24 6.18 -6.49
C VAL A 74 -10.45 5.51 -5.14
N LYS A 75 -11.49 4.67 -5.06
CA LYS A 75 -11.67 3.80 -3.92
C LYS A 75 -10.68 2.64 -3.99
N SER A 76 -9.77 2.56 -3.05
CA SER A 76 -8.71 1.54 -2.97
C SER A 76 -9.07 0.46 -1.94
N ILE A 77 -9.06 -0.81 -2.38
CA ILE A 77 -9.19 -1.98 -1.49
C ILE A 77 -7.81 -2.31 -0.96
N HIS A 78 -7.67 -2.36 0.37
CA HIS A 78 -6.36 -2.58 0.98
C HIS A 78 -6.19 -4.02 1.47
N CYS A 79 -6.35 -4.30 2.75
CA CYS A 79 -6.08 -5.61 3.33
C CYS A 79 -7.13 -6.01 4.37
N ASN A 80 -7.10 -7.28 4.77
CA ASN A 80 -7.98 -7.85 5.77
C ASN A 80 -7.18 -8.56 6.86
N GLU A 81 -7.01 -7.89 8.00
CA GLU A 81 -6.48 -8.47 9.24
C GLU A 81 -7.50 -8.41 10.38
N ASN A 82 -8.57 -7.61 10.16
CA ASN A 82 -9.58 -7.31 11.17
C ASN A 82 -10.98 -7.82 10.77
N GLY A 83 -11.08 -8.88 9.97
CA GLY A 83 -12.33 -9.51 9.58
C GLY A 83 -13.10 -8.81 8.46
N TYR A 84 -12.53 -7.75 7.88
CA TYR A 84 -13.07 -7.02 6.73
C TYR A 84 -11.94 -6.48 5.87
N TYR A 85 -12.19 -6.28 4.58
CA TYR A 85 -11.25 -5.58 3.72
C TYR A 85 -11.34 -4.07 3.96
N SER A 86 -10.28 -3.48 4.47
CA SER A 86 -10.18 -2.03 4.60
C SER A 86 -10.19 -1.36 3.23
N GLN A 87 -10.81 -0.19 3.16
CA GLN A 87 -10.94 0.61 1.96
C GLN A 87 -10.70 2.09 2.30
N TYR A 88 -10.12 2.81 1.37
CA TYR A 88 -9.97 4.26 1.48
C TYR A 88 -10.21 4.92 0.12
N LEU A 89 -10.70 6.15 0.13
CA LEU A 89 -10.65 7.02 -1.02
C LEU A 89 -9.26 7.66 -1.05
N SER A 90 -8.50 7.38 -2.11
CA SER A 90 -7.19 8.00 -2.30
C SER A 90 -7.33 9.48 -2.65
N ASP A 91 -6.37 10.28 -2.22
CA ASP A 91 -6.28 11.69 -2.56
C ASP A 91 -5.85 11.92 -4.01
N ARG A 92 -5.74 13.18 -4.43
CA ARG A 92 -5.31 13.62 -5.77
C ARG A 92 -3.92 13.13 -6.19
N HIS A 93 -3.13 12.62 -5.26
CA HIS A 93 -1.80 12.07 -5.49
C HIS A 93 -1.71 10.55 -5.19
N GLY A 94 -2.83 9.90 -4.87
CA GLY A 94 -2.90 8.46 -4.69
C GLY A 94 -2.55 7.95 -3.29
N PHE A 95 -2.42 8.83 -2.28
CA PHE A 95 -2.18 8.46 -0.89
C PHE A 95 -3.48 8.30 -0.09
N ASN A 96 -3.38 7.76 1.12
CA ASN A 96 -4.50 7.58 2.03
C ASN A 96 -4.73 8.83 2.88
N ASN A 97 -5.15 9.93 2.23
CA ASN A 97 -5.54 11.18 2.90
C ASN A 97 -6.97 11.60 2.53
N PRO A 98 -7.63 12.43 3.35
CA PRO A 98 -8.61 13.38 2.85
C PRO A 98 -7.94 14.31 1.83
N ASP A 99 -8.59 14.56 0.68
CA ASP A 99 -7.94 15.30 -0.41
C ASP A 99 -7.67 16.77 -0.05
N GLU A 100 -8.52 17.34 0.79
CA GLU A 100 -8.43 18.71 1.31
C GLU A 100 -7.16 19.00 2.12
N GLU A 101 -6.48 17.98 2.64
CA GLU A 101 -5.20 18.16 3.33
C GLU A 101 -4.13 18.79 2.41
N TRP A 102 -4.25 18.57 1.10
CA TRP A 102 -3.38 19.18 0.11
C TRP A 102 -3.65 20.65 -0.18
N ASP A 103 -4.76 21.21 0.28
CA ASP A 103 -5.11 22.60 -0.01
C ASP A 103 -4.43 23.61 0.94
N SER A 104 -3.94 23.15 2.08
CA SER A 104 -3.23 24.00 3.04
C SER A 104 -1.91 24.53 2.48
N ASP A 105 -1.61 25.80 2.69
CA ASP A 105 -0.34 26.43 2.29
C ASP A 105 0.84 25.95 3.16
N GLU A 106 0.57 25.59 4.40
CA GLU A 106 1.54 25.07 5.35
C GLU A 106 1.04 23.75 5.95
N ILE A 107 1.89 22.74 5.99
CA ILE A 107 1.60 21.42 6.55
C ILE A 107 2.23 21.33 7.94
N ASP A 108 1.44 21.01 8.97
CA ASP A 108 1.95 20.85 10.33
C ASP A 108 2.78 19.56 10.47
N PHE A 109 2.30 18.47 9.86
CA PHE A 109 2.99 17.17 9.90
C PHE A 109 2.96 16.47 8.55
N ILE A 110 4.10 15.98 8.10
CA ILE A 110 4.20 14.92 7.08
C ILE A 110 4.59 13.63 7.78
N LEU A 111 3.86 12.54 7.48
CA LEU A 111 4.19 11.19 7.92
C LEU A 111 4.79 10.41 6.74
N ILE A 112 5.95 9.82 6.92
CA ILE A 112 6.56 8.86 5.98
C ILE A 112 6.84 7.54 6.68
N GLY A 113 6.81 6.45 5.96
CA GLY A 113 6.99 5.11 6.48
C GLY A 113 6.25 4.05 5.66
N ASP A 114 6.17 2.87 6.21
CA ASP A 114 5.60 1.69 5.58
C ASP A 114 4.10 1.45 5.90
N SER A 115 3.75 0.22 6.23
CA SER A 115 2.37 -0.25 6.46
C SER A 115 1.69 0.43 7.65
N TYR A 116 2.40 0.71 8.74
CA TYR A 116 1.83 1.40 9.89
C TYR A 116 1.44 2.83 9.53
N THR A 117 2.30 3.53 8.82
CA THR A 117 2.05 4.89 8.34
C THR A 117 0.91 4.90 7.34
N HIS A 118 0.87 3.96 6.39
CA HIS A 118 -0.22 3.83 5.42
C HIS A 118 -1.59 3.64 6.08
N GLY A 119 -1.66 3.13 7.32
CA GLY A 119 -2.89 2.69 7.96
C GLY A 119 -3.37 1.35 7.41
N ALA A 120 -2.43 0.39 7.25
CA ALA A 120 -2.73 -0.93 6.70
C ALA A 120 -3.84 -1.64 7.48
N CYS A 121 -4.80 -2.21 6.74
CA CYS A 121 -5.95 -2.97 7.25
C CYS A 121 -6.89 -2.20 8.19
N VAL A 122 -6.78 -0.87 8.25
CA VAL A 122 -7.62 0.00 9.07
C VAL A 122 -8.35 1.01 8.19
N ASN A 123 -9.63 1.26 8.48
CA ASN A 123 -10.37 2.32 7.80
C ASN A 123 -10.19 3.66 8.51
N ARG A 124 -10.13 4.76 7.75
CA ARG A 124 -10.31 6.09 8.33
C ARG A 124 -11.64 6.16 9.10
N PRO A 125 -11.72 6.83 10.24
CA PRO A 125 -10.71 7.70 10.86
C PRO A 125 -9.81 7.00 11.91
N ASN A 126 -9.65 5.68 11.86
CA ASN A 126 -8.94 4.91 12.89
C ASN A 126 -7.47 4.64 12.53
N ASP A 127 -6.99 5.13 11.39
CA ASP A 127 -5.57 5.09 11.01
C ASP A 127 -4.75 6.13 11.78
N PHE A 128 -3.43 5.94 11.79
CA PHE A 128 -2.50 6.77 12.54
C PHE A 128 -2.62 8.27 12.19
N ALA A 129 -2.68 8.60 10.91
CA ALA A 129 -2.76 9.98 10.47
C ALA A 129 -4.08 10.64 10.89
N SER A 130 -5.20 9.93 10.75
CA SER A 130 -6.51 10.42 11.17
C SER A 130 -6.61 10.65 12.67
N VAL A 131 -6.02 9.75 13.47
CA VAL A 131 -5.93 9.91 14.93
C VAL A 131 -5.07 11.13 15.27
N LEU A 132 -3.91 11.31 14.61
CA LEU A 132 -3.04 12.45 14.84
C LEU A 132 -3.75 13.78 14.49
N ARG A 133 -4.47 13.85 13.34
CA ARG A 133 -5.30 15.01 12.99
C ARG A 133 -6.28 15.35 14.10
N LYS A 134 -7.00 14.33 14.58
CA LYS A 134 -8.04 14.51 15.60
C LYS A 134 -7.46 15.01 16.93
N ILE A 135 -6.38 14.43 17.44
CA ILE A 135 -5.84 14.80 18.76
C ILE A 135 -5.04 16.09 18.76
N SER A 136 -4.41 16.44 17.62
CA SER A 136 -3.61 17.65 17.50
C SER A 136 -4.40 18.85 16.98
N ASN A 137 -5.53 18.61 16.32
CA ASN A 137 -6.27 19.61 15.53
C ASN A 137 -5.37 20.30 14.49
N LYS A 138 -4.51 19.53 13.82
CA LYS A 138 -3.50 19.99 12.88
C LYS A 138 -3.65 19.29 11.53
N ASN A 139 -3.12 19.96 10.48
CA ASN A 139 -3.03 19.38 9.16
C ASN A 139 -1.94 18.30 9.12
N VAL A 140 -2.27 17.12 8.57
CA VAL A 140 -1.36 15.96 8.50
C VAL A 140 -1.43 15.30 7.13
N LEU A 141 -0.35 15.33 6.37
CA LEU A 141 -0.20 14.54 5.15
C LEU A 141 0.47 13.20 5.45
N ASN A 142 -0.23 12.13 5.11
CA ASN A 142 0.29 10.77 5.18
C ASN A 142 0.83 10.36 3.81
N LEU A 143 2.14 10.17 3.70
CA LEU A 143 2.82 9.71 2.50
C LEU A 143 3.31 8.26 2.62
N GLY A 144 2.90 7.56 3.68
CA GLY A 144 3.26 6.17 3.91
C GLY A 144 2.58 5.21 2.93
N PHE A 145 3.31 4.16 2.55
CA PHE A 145 2.77 3.07 1.74
C PHE A 145 3.29 1.71 2.20
N THR A 146 2.38 0.76 2.29
CA THR A 146 2.70 -0.62 2.69
C THR A 146 3.83 -1.21 1.84
N GLY A 147 4.89 -1.70 2.50
CA GLY A 147 6.04 -2.35 1.85
C GLY A 147 7.09 -1.41 1.30
N ASN A 148 6.98 -0.11 1.56
CA ASN A 148 8.08 0.79 1.31
C ASN A 148 9.25 0.43 2.24
N GLY A 149 10.46 0.60 1.73
CA GLY A 149 11.66 0.67 2.52
C GLY A 149 12.23 2.09 2.52
N PRO A 150 13.32 2.34 3.25
CA PRO A 150 13.83 3.68 3.52
C PRO A 150 14.14 4.53 2.27
N LEU A 151 14.57 3.92 1.16
CA LEU A 151 14.89 4.68 -0.05
C LEU A 151 13.63 5.14 -0.79
N ILE A 152 12.60 4.31 -0.87
CA ILE A 152 11.28 4.70 -1.40
C ILE A 152 10.65 5.78 -0.51
N GLU A 153 10.72 5.63 0.81
CA GLU A 153 10.20 6.59 1.78
C GLU A 153 10.89 7.96 1.63
N TYR A 154 12.21 7.96 1.54
CA TYR A 154 13.00 9.17 1.30
C TYR A 154 12.67 9.80 -0.07
N ALA A 155 12.60 9.01 -1.13
CA ALA A 155 12.21 9.46 -2.46
C ALA A 155 10.80 10.09 -2.46
N THR A 156 9.87 9.47 -1.73
CA THR A 156 8.50 9.97 -1.58
C THR A 156 8.50 11.32 -0.88
N LEU A 157 9.25 11.47 0.21
CA LEU A 157 9.38 12.75 0.87
C LEU A 157 9.91 13.82 -0.09
N LYS A 158 10.98 13.53 -0.83
CA LYS A 158 11.58 14.48 -1.80
C LYS A 158 10.61 14.92 -2.90
N GLU A 159 9.81 14.01 -3.45
CA GLU A 159 8.87 14.33 -4.53
C GLU A 159 7.66 15.12 -4.06
N TYR A 160 7.17 14.87 -2.85
CA TYR A 160 5.92 15.44 -2.35
C TYR A 160 6.12 16.54 -1.29
N LEU A 161 7.35 16.84 -0.90
CA LEU A 161 7.71 17.96 -0.03
C LEU A 161 7.77 19.27 -0.85
N ASN A 162 6.62 19.73 -1.33
CA ASN A 162 6.51 20.92 -2.19
C ASN A 162 5.90 22.14 -1.50
N LYS A 163 5.63 22.03 -0.20
CA LYS A 163 5.03 23.07 0.65
C LYS A 163 5.90 23.33 1.87
N LYS A 164 5.57 24.42 2.57
CA LYS A 164 6.18 24.67 3.88
C LYS A 164 5.67 23.61 4.87
N VAL A 165 6.59 22.89 5.50
CA VAL A 165 6.30 21.82 6.45
C VAL A 165 6.98 22.12 7.78
N LYS A 166 6.25 21.99 8.90
CA LYS A 166 6.79 22.23 10.23
C LYS A 166 7.53 20.99 10.76
N ASN A 167 6.94 19.82 10.57
CA ASN A 167 7.45 18.58 11.13
C ASN A 167 7.34 17.44 10.12
N VAL A 168 8.40 16.63 10.04
CA VAL A 168 8.40 15.34 9.34
C VAL A 168 8.56 14.26 10.39
N ILE A 169 7.61 13.30 10.42
CA ILE A 169 7.67 12.14 11.27
C ILE A 169 7.97 10.93 10.39
N TRP A 170 9.15 10.36 10.59
CA TRP A 170 9.56 9.13 9.91
C TRP A 170 9.32 7.93 10.82
N ILE A 171 8.34 7.10 10.45
CA ILE A 171 7.98 5.89 11.19
C ILE A 171 8.78 4.73 10.60
N TYR A 172 9.86 4.38 11.25
CA TYR A 172 10.77 3.31 10.84
C TYR A 172 10.40 1.99 11.52
N TYR A 173 10.28 0.92 10.73
CA TYR A 173 10.02 -0.42 11.26
C TYR A 173 11.24 -1.34 11.10
N ALA A 174 11.92 -1.61 12.21
CA ALA A 174 13.16 -2.40 12.21
C ALA A 174 13.02 -3.84 11.70
N GLY A 175 11.78 -4.37 11.61
CA GLY A 175 11.51 -5.75 11.21
C GLY A 175 11.73 -6.04 9.73
N ASN A 176 11.57 -5.06 8.83
CA ASN A 176 11.68 -5.27 7.38
C ASN A 176 12.38 -4.15 6.60
N ASP A 177 12.44 -2.92 7.09
CA ASP A 177 12.92 -1.76 6.31
C ASP A 177 14.33 -1.97 5.75
N LEU A 178 15.26 -2.52 6.52
CA LEU A 178 16.62 -2.81 6.03
C LEU A 178 16.64 -3.88 4.91
N MET A 179 15.73 -4.84 4.96
CA MET A 179 15.63 -5.85 3.89
C MET A 179 15.05 -5.24 2.62
N GLU A 180 14.07 -4.33 2.75
CA GLU A 180 13.48 -3.63 1.61
C GLU A 180 14.51 -2.66 1.00
N LEU A 181 15.29 -1.93 1.79
CA LEU A 181 16.37 -1.07 1.31
C LEU A 181 17.33 -1.82 0.37
N ASN A 182 17.72 -3.05 0.70
CA ASN A 182 18.59 -3.85 -0.16
C ASN A 182 17.97 -4.21 -1.52
N ARG A 183 16.64 -4.22 -1.62
CA ARG A 183 15.94 -4.40 -2.91
C ARG A 183 15.84 -3.10 -3.68
N GLU A 184 15.56 -2.01 -2.99
CA GLU A 184 15.42 -0.67 -3.54
C GLU A 184 16.72 -0.16 -4.16
N LEU A 185 17.86 -0.43 -3.52
CA LEU A 185 19.20 -0.10 -4.01
C LEU A 185 19.56 -0.79 -5.34
N LYS A 186 18.82 -1.80 -5.78
CA LYS A 186 19.00 -2.44 -7.09
C LYS A 186 18.23 -1.74 -8.21
N ASN A 187 17.39 -0.75 -7.88
CA ASN A 187 16.63 0.00 -8.87
C ASN A 187 17.37 1.29 -9.26
N SER A 188 17.69 1.42 -10.54
CA SER A 188 18.50 2.53 -11.06
C SER A 188 17.80 3.90 -10.99
N ILE A 189 16.47 3.97 -10.88
CA ILE A 189 15.76 5.23 -10.70
C ILE A 189 15.79 5.61 -9.21
N LEU A 190 15.52 4.65 -8.32
CA LEU A 190 15.54 4.92 -6.88
C LEU A 190 16.92 5.36 -6.39
N THR A 191 18.00 4.75 -6.89
CA THR A 191 19.36 5.15 -6.48
C THR A 191 19.74 6.57 -6.90
N LYS A 192 19.07 7.15 -7.91
CA LYS A 192 19.29 8.57 -8.27
C LYS A 192 18.82 9.54 -7.18
N TYR A 193 17.89 9.13 -6.31
CA TYR A 193 17.47 9.98 -5.18
C TYR A 193 18.54 10.20 -4.13
N LEU A 194 19.64 9.44 -4.16
CA LEU A 194 20.84 9.71 -3.36
C LEU A 194 21.56 10.99 -3.82
N ASP A 195 21.29 11.45 -5.05
CA ASP A 195 21.66 12.81 -5.49
C ASP A 195 20.57 13.79 -5.02
N GLU A 196 21.00 14.81 -4.27
CA GLU A 196 20.08 15.83 -3.72
C GLU A 196 19.30 16.59 -4.78
N LYS A 197 19.86 16.75 -5.98
CA LYS A 197 19.25 17.51 -7.08
C LYS A 197 18.25 16.68 -7.92
N PHE A 198 18.26 15.36 -7.76
CA PHE A 198 17.39 14.51 -8.57
C PHE A 198 15.94 14.58 -8.10
N SER A 199 15.03 14.75 -9.04
CA SER A 199 13.58 14.59 -8.89
C SER A 199 12.99 14.02 -10.18
N GLN A 200 11.95 13.24 -10.08
CA GLN A 200 11.12 12.77 -11.20
C GLN A 200 9.98 13.74 -11.53
N ASN A 201 9.74 14.76 -10.69
CA ASN A 201 8.61 15.69 -10.75
C ASN A 201 7.25 14.97 -10.74
N LEU A 202 7.07 13.99 -9.84
CA LEU A 202 5.92 13.08 -9.83
C LEU A 202 4.57 13.78 -9.59
N ILE A 203 4.54 14.87 -8.84
CA ILE A 203 3.31 15.68 -8.65
C ILE A 203 2.72 16.09 -10.01
N SER A 204 3.56 16.56 -10.94
CA SER A 204 3.11 16.96 -12.28
C SER A 204 2.82 15.79 -13.20
N ARG A 205 3.25 14.57 -12.83
CA ARG A 205 3.12 13.34 -13.63
C ARG A 205 2.08 12.36 -13.06
N GLN A 206 1.12 12.83 -12.24
CA GLN A 206 0.14 11.95 -11.60
C GLN A 206 -0.65 11.10 -12.61
N LYS A 207 -1.02 11.66 -13.76
CA LYS A 207 -1.72 10.91 -14.82
C LYS A 207 -0.89 9.73 -15.35
N GLU A 208 0.42 9.89 -15.45
CA GLU A 208 1.33 8.82 -15.87
C GLU A 208 1.45 7.73 -14.81
N ILE A 209 1.54 8.14 -13.54
CA ILE A 209 1.51 7.22 -12.39
C ILE A 209 0.23 6.39 -12.41
N ASP A 210 -0.93 7.04 -12.57
CA ASP A 210 -2.23 6.36 -12.60
C ASP A 210 -2.32 5.33 -13.73
N LEU A 211 -1.85 5.66 -14.92
CA LEU A 211 -1.84 4.74 -16.07
C LEU A 211 -0.96 3.52 -15.79
N LEU A 212 0.24 3.72 -15.24
CA LEU A 212 1.15 2.62 -14.91
C LEU A 212 0.57 1.72 -13.82
N ASN A 213 0.03 2.31 -12.75
CA ASN A 213 -0.60 1.57 -11.67
C ASN A 213 -1.80 0.75 -12.16
N LYS A 214 -2.72 1.36 -12.93
CA LYS A 214 -3.88 0.69 -13.50
C LYS A 214 -3.48 -0.47 -14.43
N LYS A 215 -2.43 -0.28 -15.24
CA LYS A 215 -1.88 -1.33 -16.11
C LYS A 215 -1.36 -2.53 -15.29
N ILE A 216 -0.59 -2.29 -14.25
CA ILE A 216 -0.05 -3.37 -13.39
C ILE A 216 -1.18 -4.07 -12.66
N ILE A 217 -2.15 -3.34 -12.10
CA ILE A 217 -3.32 -3.94 -11.44
C ILE A 217 -4.05 -4.87 -12.41
N SER A 218 -4.33 -4.40 -13.63
CA SER A 218 -5.01 -5.21 -14.65
C SER A 218 -4.24 -6.49 -14.99
N GLN A 219 -2.92 -6.41 -15.13
CA GLN A 219 -2.07 -7.58 -15.39
C GLN A 219 -2.08 -8.56 -14.22
N LEU A 220 -1.97 -8.07 -12.98
CA LEU A 220 -1.99 -8.91 -11.78
C LEU A 220 -3.34 -9.62 -11.62
N VAL A 221 -4.46 -8.93 -11.88
CA VAL A 221 -5.80 -9.51 -11.84
C VAL A 221 -5.96 -10.61 -12.88
N VAL A 222 -5.50 -10.38 -14.13
CA VAL A 222 -5.53 -11.38 -15.21
C VAL A 222 -4.66 -12.58 -14.84
N ASP A 223 -3.39 -12.36 -14.44
CA ASP A 223 -2.46 -13.43 -14.07
C ASP A 223 -3.02 -14.31 -12.94
N THR A 224 -3.69 -13.70 -11.97
CA THR A 224 -4.29 -14.43 -10.85
C THR A 224 -5.51 -15.24 -11.27
N ASN A 225 -6.37 -14.68 -12.14
CA ASN A 225 -7.54 -15.38 -12.66
C ASN A 225 -7.16 -16.61 -13.51
N PHE A 226 -6.09 -16.53 -14.31
CA PHE A 226 -5.65 -17.62 -15.18
C PHE A 226 -4.79 -18.68 -14.47
N GLN A 227 -4.52 -18.56 -13.17
CA GLN A 227 -3.68 -19.49 -12.39
C GLN A 227 -2.26 -19.69 -12.98
N ASN A 228 -1.81 -18.80 -13.87
CA ASN A 228 -0.53 -18.88 -14.57
C ASN A 228 0.66 -18.31 -13.79
N ILE A 229 0.55 -18.23 -12.47
CA ILE A 229 1.68 -17.82 -11.64
C ILE A 229 2.62 -19.03 -11.51
N LYS A 230 3.50 -19.20 -12.51
CA LYS A 230 4.64 -20.10 -12.34
C LYS A 230 5.38 -19.64 -11.09
N LYS A 231 5.50 -20.52 -10.08
CA LYS A 231 6.23 -20.32 -8.81
C LYS A 231 7.68 -19.83 -8.99
N ASN A 232 8.18 -19.76 -10.21
CA ASN A 232 9.58 -19.52 -10.57
C ASN A 232 10.03 -18.05 -10.47
N SER A 233 9.15 -17.09 -10.27
CA SER A 233 9.55 -15.71 -9.98
C SER A 233 9.31 -15.40 -8.51
N ARG A 234 10.33 -15.63 -7.69
CA ARG A 234 10.29 -15.42 -6.23
C ARG A 234 9.86 -14.01 -5.84
N LEU A 235 10.15 -13.01 -6.65
CA LEU A 235 9.76 -11.61 -6.42
C LEU A 235 8.30 -11.36 -6.83
N LYS A 236 7.86 -11.84 -8.01
CA LYS A 236 6.45 -11.72 -8.46
C LYS A 236 5.52 -12.42 -7.47
N TYR A 237 5.88 -13.62 -7.01
CA TYR A 237 5.14 -14.34 -5.96
C TYR A 237 5.08 -13.56 -4.64
N LYS A 238 6.19 -12.95 -4.20
CA LYS A 238 6.19 -12.12 -2.99
C LYS A 238 5.28 -10.90 -3.12
N ILE A 239 5.28 -10.22 -4.27
CA ILE A 239 4.40 -9.06 -4.52
C ILE A 239 2.94 -9.49 -4.50
N LEU A 240 2.58 -10.58 -5.18
CA LEU A 240 1.20 -11.09 -5.18
C LEU A 240 0.75 -11.51 -3.79
N LYS A 241 1.59 -12.21 -3.04
CA LYS A 241 1.34 -12.58 -1.65
C LYS A 241 1.18 -11.36 -0.76
N PHE A 242 2.05 -10.38 -0.94
CA PHE A 242 2.00 -9.13 -0.19
C PHE A 242 0.73 -8.32 -0.50
N MET A 243 0.30 -8.28 -1.76
CA MET A 243 -0.96 -7.67 -2.18
C MET A 243 -2.18 -8.54 -1.83
N GLN A 244 -1.97 -9.73 -1.25
CA GLN A 244 -3.01 -10.70 -0.93
C GLN A 244 -3.89 -11.07 -2.14
N LEU A 245 -3.34 -11.02 -3.35
CA LEU A 245 -4.02 -11.46 -4.58
C LEU A 245 -3.83 -12.97 -4.82
N ASP A 246 -2.91 -13.60 -4.11
CA ASP A 246 -2.67 -15.03 -4.20
C ASP A 246 -3.83 -15.82 -3.54
N LYS A 247 -4.30 -16.86 -4.22
CA LYS A 247 -5.39 -17.75 -3.74
C LYS A 247 -4.91 -18.81 -2.74
N THR A 248 -3.61 -18.92 -2.49
CA THR A 248 -3.08 -19.93 -1.54
C THR A 248 -3.32 -19.46 -0.11
N LYS A 249 -4.42 -19.87 0.45
CA LYS A 249 -4.66 -19.91 1.90
C LYS A 249 -4.01 -21.13 2.52
#